data_729c7bf7431bab360be4a72601092be2
#
_entry.id   729c7bf7431bab360be4a72601092be2
#
_cell.length_a   1.000
_cell.length_b   1.000
_cell.length_c   1.000
_cell.angle_alpha   90.00
_cell.angle_beta   90.00
_cell.angle_gamma   90.00
#
_symmetry.space_group_name_H-M   'P 1'
#
loop_
_entity.id
_entity.type
_entity.pdbx_description
1 polymer ?
#
loop_
_entity_poly.entity_id
_entity_poly.type
_entity_poly.pdbx_seq_one_letter_code
_entity_poly.pdbx_strand_id
1 'polypeptide(L)'
;DKIIVNNIKHWNLGIEIVKCDHVDIFEVAPGMASLKIYGGRLHCKKMQDLPIEPGATITAEDRALLRTYNGNDLTTTKELWDYLQPQIELREQMSKVYGIDLRSKSDAQIAEAVIVKQVSNALGSQVQRPEVPGGTRFRYTAPKFITFQTPELQALLATIERLEFLVPDGGNVQMPTELEKAAIRVGGGVY
;
A
#
# COMPACT_ATOMS: atom_id res chain seq x y z
N ASP A 1 -2.67 -21.86 11.60
CA ASP A 1 -2.99 -21.12 12.79
C ASP A 1 -1.76 -20.77 13.60
N LYS A 2 -0.86 -21.71 13.94
CA LYS A 2 0.45 -21.37 14.53
C LYS A 2 1.32 -20.50 13.63
N ILE A 3 1.24 -20.70 12.33
CA ILE A 3 1.97 -19.94 11.29
C ILE A 3 1.52 -18.47 11.30
N ILE A 4 0.23 -18.20 11.29
CA ILE A 4 -0.32 -16.83 11.29
C ILE A 4 0.01 -16.13 12.62
N VAL A 5 -0.17 -16.79 13.75
CA VAL A 5 0.12 -16.23 15.07
C VAL A 5 1.62 -15.95 15.24
N ASN A 6 2.49 -16.81 14.72
CA ASN A 6 3.93 -16.60 14.76
C ASN A 6 4.36 -15.48 13.83
N ASN A 7 3.74 -15.32 12.64
CA ASN A 7 3.99 -14.19 11.74
C ASN A 7 3.61 -12.85 12.39
N ILE A 8 2.49 -12.79 13.10
CA ILE A 8 2.04 -11.56 13.76
C ILE A 8 2.92 -11.23 14.97
N LYS A 9 3.37 -12.22 15.75
CA LYS A 9 4.13 -12.02 16.99
C LYS A 9 5.64 -11.95 16.82
N HIS A 10 6.18 -12.59 15.81
CA HIS A 10 7.63 -12.77 15.62
C HIS A 10 8.01 -12.68 14.14
N TRP A 11 8.16 -11.47 13.64
CA TRP A 11 8.63 -11.18 12.27
C TRP A 11 9.96 -11.86 11.90
N ASN A 12 10.71 -12.36 12.87
CA ASN A 12 12.03 -12.96 12.69
C ASN A 12 12.07 -14.49 12.89
N LEU A 13 10.95 -15.15 13.13
CA LEU A 13 10.94 -16.60 13.11
C LEU A 13 10.91 -17.06 11.67
N GLY A 14 11.95 -17.75 11.23
CA GLY A 14 12.03 -18.38 9.92
C GLY A 14 10.86 -19.33 9.70
N ILE A 15 9.77 -18.78 9.20
CA ILE A 15 8.62 -19.56 8.78
C ILE A 15 8.97 -20.08 7.42
N GLU A 16 8.92 -21.39 7.28
CA GLU A 16 9.01 -22.03 5.98
C GLU A 16 7.85 -21.53 5.13
N ILE A 17 8.13 -20.56 4.24
CA ILE A 17 7.14 -20.06 3.30
C ILE A 17 6.77 -21.23 2.41
N VAL A 18 5.52 -21.64 2.44
CA VAL A 18 5.00 -22.64 1.49
C VAL A 18 5.31 -22.10 0.10
N LYS A 19 6.15 -22.82 -0.64
CA LYS A 19 6.46 -22.51 -2.04
C LYS A 19 5.21 -22.79 -2.87
N CYS A 20 4.35 -21.80 -3.01
CA CYS A 20 3.19 -21.84 -3.89
C CYS A 20 3.23 -20.64 -4.83
N ASP A 21 2.59 -20.78 -5.98
CA ASP A 21 2.33 -19.62 -6.83
C ASP A 21 1.24 -18.78 -6.17
N HIS A 22 1.57 -17.55 -5.82
CA HIS A 22 0.72 -16.66 -5.04
C HIS A 22 0.52 -15.33 -5.77
N VAL A 23 -0.73 -14.89 -5.84
CA VAL A 23 -1.09 -13.56 -6.33
C VAL A 23 -1.86 -12.83 -5.23
N ASP A 24 -1.35 -11.67 -4.81
CA ASP A 24 -2.03 -10.80 -3.86
C ASP A 24 -3.02 -9.90 -4.59
N ILE A 25 -4.30 -10.27 -4.53
CA ILE A 25 -5.37 -9.51 -5.19
C ILE A 25 -5.71 -8.19 -4.48
N PHE A 26 -5.28 -8.00 -3.24
CA PHE A 26 -5.44 -6.73 -2.54
C PHE A 26 -4.65 -5.61 -3.21
N GLU A 27 -3.43 -5.91 -3.66
CA GLU A 27 -2.59 -4.97 -4.40
C GLU A 27 -3.11 -4.69 -5.83
N VAL A 28 -3.82 -5.65 -6.41
CA VAL A 28 -4.41 -5.51 -7.76
C VAL A 28 -5.72 -4.73 -7.73
N ALA A 29 -6.49 -4.88 -6.65
CA ALA A 29 -7.82 -4.29 -6.51
C ALA A 29 -7.76 -2.77 -6.31
N PRO A 30 -8.60 -1.99 -6.99
CA PRO A 30 -8.55 -0.53 -6.90
C PRO A 30 -9.05 -0.01 -5.55
N GLY A 31 -8.30 0.89 -4.92
CA GLY A 31 -8.73 1.69 -3.79
C GLY A 31 -8.53 1.07 -2.41
N MET A 32 -7.69 0.05 -2.27
CA MET A 32 -7.25 -0.53 -0.98
C MET A 32 -8.39 -0.68 0.05
N ALA A 33 -9.49 -1.29 -0.37
CA ALA A 33 -10.68 -1.44 0.46
C ALA A 33 -10.74 -2.84 1.11
N SER A 34 -11.56 -3.00 2.16
CA SER A 34 -11.78 -4.31 2.77
C SER A 34 -12.54 -5.25 1.82
N LEU A 35 -12.40 -6.57 2.03
CA LEU A 35 -13.12 -7.58 1.25
C LEU A 35 -14.64 -7.36 1.25
N LYS A 36 -15.21 -6.88 2.35
CA LYS A 36 -16.63 -6.54 2.45
C LYS A 36 -17.03 -5.40 1.52
N ILE A 37 -16.18 -4.37 1.42
CA ILE A 37 -16.45 -3.24 0.51
C ILE A 37 -16.43 -3.73 -0.94
N TYR A 38 -15.48 -4.58 -1.31
CA TYR A 38 -15.44 -5.19 -2.63
C TYR A 38 -16.64 -6.10 -2.85
N GLY A 39 -17.01 -6.94 -1.87
CA GLY A 39 -18.21 -7.77 -1.94
C GLY A 39 -19.48 -6.96 -2.18
N GLY A 40 -19.61 -5.80 -1.50
CA GLY A 40 -20.73 -4.88 -1.73
C GLY A 40 -20.72 -4.27 -3.13
N ARG A 41 -19.57 -3.85 -3.64
CA ARG A 41 -19.41 -3.28 -4.99
C ARG A 41 -19.68 -4.31 -6.09
N LEU A 42 -19.35 -5.57 -5.85
CA LEU A 42 -19.58 -6.68 -6.76
C LEU A 42 -20.99 -7.28 -6.66
N HIS A 43 -21.79 -6.77 -5.72
CA HIS A 43 -23.14 -7.31 -5.43
C HIS A 43 -23.12 -8.79 -5.08
N CYS A 44 -22.10 -9.25 -4.32
CA CYS A 44 -22.00 -10.62 -3.86
C CYS A 44 -23.27 -11.05 -3.12
N LYS A 45 -23.73 -12.25 -3.38
CA LYS A 45 -25.03 -12.76 -2.91
C LYS A 45 -25.16 -12.80 -1.39
N LYS A 46 -24.04 -12.94 -0.69
CA LYS A 46 -24.02 -13.09 0.75
C LYS A 46 -22.88 -12.26 1.35
N MET A 47 -23.25 -11.33 2.20
CA MET A 47 -22.31 -10.56 2.99
C MET A 47 -22.57 -10.84 4.47
N GLN A 48 -21.53 -11.15 5.22
CA GLN A 48 -21.62 -11.45 6.64
C GLN A 48 -20.61 -10.65 7.45
N ASP A 49 -21.02 -10.25 8.65
CA ASP A 49 -20.10 -9.73 9.65
C ASP A 49 -19.41 -10.87 10.39
N LEU A 50 -18.24 -10.57 10.96
CA LEU A 50 -17.57 -11.52 11.84
C LEU A 50 -18.52 -11.94 12.96
N PRO A 51 -18.85 -13.23 13.10
CA PRO A 51 -19.91 -13.68 14.02
C PRO A 51 -19.51 -13.65 15.50
N ILE A 52 -18.25 -13.40 15.78
CA ILE A 52 -17.65 -13.44 17.12
C ILE A 52 -16.80 -12.20 17.31
N GLU A 53 -16.85 -11.58 18.48
CA GLU A 53 -16.03 -10.43 18.80
C GLU A 53 -14.52 -10.75 18.72
N PRO A 54 -13.71 -9.83 18.11
CA PRO A 54 -12.27 -10.01 18.08
C PRO A 54 -11.67 -10.16 19.49
N GLY A 55 -10.92 -11.23 19.69
CA GLY A 55 -10.28 -11.52 20.98
C GLY A 55 -11.11 -12.38 21.95
N ALA A 56 -12.36 -12.73 21.61
CA ALA A 56 -13.15 -13.67 22.39
C ALA A 56 -12.55 -15.09 22.37
N THR A 57 -12.77 -15.84 23.44
CA THR A 57 -12.38 -17.26 23.51
C THR A 57 -13.30 -18.09 22.62
N ILE A 58 -12.74 -18.80 21.66
CA ILE A 58 -13.48 -19.60 20.66
C ILE A 58 -13.90 -20.94 21.29
N THR A 59 -15.19 -21.21 21.31
CA THR A 59 -15.79 -22.49 21.75
C THR A 59 -15.84 -23.51 20.60
N ALA A 60 -16.32 -24.73 20.90
CA ALA A 60 -16.50 -25.75 19.88
C ALA A 60 -17.64 -25.39 18.90
N GLU A 61 -18.70 -24.80 19.40
CA GLU A 61 -19.86 -24.31 18.63
C GLU A 61 -19.46 -23.17 17.71
N ASP A 62 -18.64 -22.24 18.19
CA ASP A 62 -18.14 -21.12 17.41
C ASP A 62 -17.33 -21.54 16.17
N ARG A 63 -16.66 -22.69 16.25
CA ARG A 63 -15.86 -23.22 15.14
C ARG A 63 -16.71 -23.53 13.91
N ALA A 64 -17.93 -24.05 14.09
CA ALA A 64 -18.84 -24.31 12.97
C ALA A 64 -19.29 -23.01 12.31
N LEU A 65 -19.61 -22.01 13.13
CA LEU A 65 -20.01 -20.69 12.68
C LEU A 65 -18.86 -19.97 11.92
N LEU A 66 -17.64 -20.01 12.48
CA LEU A 66 -16.45 -19.45 11.83
C LEU A 66 -16.09 -20.15 10.52
N ARG A 67 -16.31 -21.48 10.41
CA ARG A 67 -16.12 -22.18 9.13
C ARG A 67 -17.09 -21.69 8.06
N THR A 68 -18.36 -21.48 8.43
CA THR A 68 -19.37 -20.94 7.52
C THR A 68 -19.02 -19.52 7.09
N TYR A 69 -18.59 -18.67 8.02
CA TYR A 69 -18.11 -17.32 7.76
C TYR A 69 -16.91 -17.32 6.80
N ASN A 70 -15.89 -18.13 7.11
CA ASN A 70 -14.70 -18.26 6.26
C ASN A 70 -15.03 -18.79 4.85
N GLY A 71 -16.00 -19.73 4.73
CA GLY A 71 -16.49 -20.18 3.45
C GLY A 71 -17.11 -19.05 2.61
N ASN A 72 -17.80 -18.12 3.26
CA ASN A 72 -18.34 -16.93 2.60
C ASN A 72 -17.22 -15.98 2.16
N ASP A 73 -16.22 -15.73 3.00
CA ASP A 73 -15.06 -14.88 2.65
C ASP A 73 -14.28 -15.47 1.47
N LEU A 74 -14.08 -16.78 1.43
CA LEU A 74 -13.47 -17.48 0.30
C LEU A 74 -14.28 -17.30 -1.00
N THR A 75 -15.60 -17.38 -0.91
CA THR A 75 -16.49 -17.16 -2.06
C THR A 75 -16.37 -15.72 -2.58
N THR A 76 -16.42 -14.74 -1.68
CA THR A 76 -16.25 -13.31 -2.02
C THR A 76 -14.86 -13.03 -2.61
N THR A 77 -13.82 -13.66 -2.07
CA THR A 77 -12.46 -13.57 -2.61
C THR A 77 -12.37 -14.13 -4.01
N LYS A 78 -13.06 -15.26 -4.25
CA LYS A 78 -13.13 -15.85 -5.60
C LYS A 78 -13.87 -14.93 -6.58
N GLU A 79 -15.00 -14.36 -6.19
CA GLU A 79 -15.75 -13.42 -7.04
C GLU A 79 -14.90 -12.17 -7.37
N LEU A 80 -14.13 -11.66 -6.41
CA LEU A 80 -13.18 -10.58 -6.63
C LEU A 80 -12.04 -11.01 -7.58
N TRP A 81 -11.51 -12.21 -7.40
CA TRP A 81 -10.51 -12.78 -8.31
C TRP A 81 -11.04 -12.85 -9.74
N ASP A 82 -12.25 -13.37 -9.93
CA ASP A 82 -12.88 -13.52 -11.25
C ASP A 82 -13.09 -12.13 -11.90
N TYR A 83 -13.47 -11.13 -11.12
CA TYR A 83 -13.62 -9.75 -11.57
C TYR A 83 -12.29 -9.11 -11.99
N LEU A 84 -11.20 -9.42 -11.29
CA LEU A 84 -9.88 -8.85 -11.52
C LEU A 84 -9.09 -9.58 -12.62
N GLN A 85 -9.64 -10.61 -13.28
CA GLN A 85 -8.92 -11.38 -14.30
C GLN A 85 -8.29 -10.49 -15.40
N PRO A 86 -8.96 -9.48 -15.97
CA PRO A 86 -8.34 -8.63 -16.99
C PRO A 86 -7.10 -7.88 -16.47
N GLN A 87 -7.11 -7.43 -15.21
CA GLN A 87 -5.98 -6.73 -14.59
C GLN A 87 -4.83 -7.70 -14.28
N ILE A 88 -5.15 -8.93 -13.88
CA ILE A 88 -4.15 -9.97 -13.60
C ILE A 88 -3.49 -10.43 -14.90
N GLU A 89 -4.25 -10.70 -15.94
CA GLU A 89 -3.75 -11.07 -17.27
C GLU A 89 -2.84 -9.99 -17.87
N LEU A 90 -3.21 -8.72 -17.71
CA LEU A 90 -2.36 -7.60 -18.12
C LEU A 90 -1.01 -7.64 -17.38
N ARG A 91 -1.03 -7.85 -16.06
CA ARG A 91 0.18 -7.94 -15.23
C ARG A 91 1.04 -9.15 -15.59
N GLU A 92 0.41 -10.28 -15.94
CA GLU A 92 1.13 -11.46 -16.45
C GLU A 92 1.84 -11.19 -17.77
N GLN A 93 1.14 -10.51 -18.71
CA GLN A 93 1.76 -10.12 -19.99
C GLN A 93 2.92 -9.16 -19.78
N MET A 94 2.73 -8.15 -18.94
CA MET A 94 3.80 -7.21 -18.59
C MET A 94 4.97 -7.95 -17.88
N SER A 95 4.69 -8.90 -17.01
CA SER A 95 5.73 -9.70 -16.34
C SER A 95 6.60 -10.44 -17.35
N LYS A 96 6.00 -11.01 -18.40
CA LYS A 96 6.73 -11.68 -19.49
C LYS A 96 7.59 -10.70 -20.29
N VAL A 97 7.04 -9.52 -20.60
CA VAL A 97 7.75 -8.50 -21.39
C VAL A 97 8.97 -7.94 -20.65
N TYR A 98 8.82 -7.66 -19.36
CA TYR A 98 9.88 -7.02 -18.56
C TYR A 98 10.78 -8.02 -17.83
N GLY A 99 10.41 -9.30 -17.77
CA GLY A 99 11.17 -10.34 -17.07
C GLY A 99 11.20 -10.15 -15.54
N ILE A 100 10.11 -9.62 -14.98
CA ILE A 100 9.90 -9.40 -13.53
C ILE A 100 8.48 -9.78 -13.15
N ASP A 101 8.26 -10.36 -11.96
CA ASP A 101 6.90 -10.68 -11.51
C ASP A 101 6.18 -9.40 -11.06
N LEU A 102 5.12 -9.05 -11.77
CA LEU A 102 4.27 -7.88 -11.52
C LEU A 102 2.87 -8.24 -11.02
N ARG A 103 2.53 -9.54 -10.89
CA ARG A 103 1.17 -10.01 -10.63
C ARG A 103 0.58 -9.52 -9.31
N SER A 104 1.42 -9.39 -8.29
CA SER A 104 1.04 -8.92 -6.95
C SER A 104 1.49 -7.48 -6.68
N LYS A 105 1.45 -6.61 -7.69
CA LYS A 105 1.89 -5.22 -7.56
C LYS A 105 0.78 -4.24 -7.87
N SER A 106 0.69 -3.17 -7.07
CA SER A 106 -0.14 -2.02 -7.39
C SER A 106 0.39 -1.28 -8.63
N ASP A 107 -0.41 -0.45 -9.25
CA ASP A 107 -0.03 0.28 -10.47
C ASP A 107 1.23 1.16 -10.24
N ALA A 108 1.34 1.78 -9.07
CA ALA A 108 2.52 2.54 -8.69
C ALA A 108 3.78 1.67 -8.56
N GLN A 109 3.65 0.51 -7.93
CA GLN A 109 4.75 -0.45 -7.79
C GLN A 109 5.15 -1.07 -9.14
N ILE A 110 4.21 -1.24 -10.06
CA ILE A 110 4.50 -1.67 -11.44
C ILE A 110 5.35 -0.61 -12.14
N ALA A 111 4.92 0.65 -12.10
CA ALA A 111 5.64 1.75 -12.71
C ALA A 111 7.08 1.84 -12.16
N GLU A 112 7.25 1.80 -10.85
CA GLU A 112 8.56 1.81 -10.20
C GLU A 112 9.43 0.63 -10.67
N ALA A 113 8.91 -0.60 -10.61
CA ALA A 113 9.65 -1.80 -10.96
C ALA A 113 10.09 -1.81 -12.43
N VAL A 114 9.21 -1.38 -13.34
CA VAL A 114 9.52 -1.30 -14.77
C VAL A 114 10.55 -0.21 -15.06
N ILE A 115 10.42 0.98 -14.46
CA ILE A 115 11.39 2.07 -14.63
C ILE A 115 12.76 1.64 -14.10
N VAL A 116 12.83 1.08 -12.89
CA VAL A 116 14.09 0.58 -12.31
C VAL A 116 14.72 -0.47 -13.21
N LYS A 117 13.94 -1.40 -13.73
CA LYS A 117 14.44 -2.44 -14.63
C LYS A 117 15.01 -1.87 -15.92
N GLN A 118 14.29 -0.94 -16.57
CA GLN A 118 14.70 -0.32 -17.82
C GLN A 118 15.96 0.55 -17.64
N VAL A 119 16.01 1.34 -16.58
CA VAL A 119 17.18 2.17 -16.26
C VAL A 119 18.38 1.31 -15.91
N SER A 120 18.20 0.24 -15.13
CA SER A 120 19.27 -0.71 -14.81
C SER A 120 19.83 -1.39 -16.08
N ASN A 121 18.96 -1.77 -17.01
CA ASN A 121 19.38 -2.33 -18.29
C ASN A 121 20.20 -1.33 -19.13
N ALA A 122 19.74 -0.07 -19.17
CA ALA A 122 20.43 0.99 -19.92
C ALA A 122 21.79 1.35 -19.35
N LEU A 123 21.92 1.32 -18.02
CA LEU A 123 23.16 1.62 -17.30
C LEU A 123 24.11 0.41 -17.19
N GLY A 124 23.64 -0.80 -17.47
CA GLY A 124 24.41 -2.03 -17.26
C GLY A 124 24.68 -2.34 -15.78
N SER A 125 23.99 -1.69 -14.86
CA SER A 125 24.14 -1.88 -13.40
C SER A 125 22.81 -1.74 -12.70
N GLN A 126 22.68 -2.40 -11.54
CA GLN A 126 21.45 -2.32 -10.74
C GLN A 126 21.28 -0.91 -10.16
N VAL A 127 20.16 -0.29 -10.45
CA VAL A 127 19.75 0.98 -9.83
C VAL A 127 19.25 0.71 -8.42
N GLN A 128 19.81 1.40 -7.46
CA GLN A 128 19.35 1.39 -6.07
C GLN A 128 18.75 2.74 -5.71
N ARG A 129 17.79 2.73 -4.80
CA ARG A 129 17.26 3.97 -4.24
C ARG A 129 18.38 4.67 -3.47
N PRO A 130 18.67 5.95 -3.76
CA PRO A 130 19.70 6.66 -3.01
C PRO A 130 19.27 6.78 -1.54
N GLU A 131 20.19 6.47 -0.65
CA GLU A 131 20.00 6.74 0.77
C GLU A 131 20.22 8.23 1.02
N VAL A 132 19.33 8.86 1.77
CA VAL A 132 19.49 10.23 2.23
C VAL A 132 20.06 10.16 3.66
N PRO A 133 21.32 10.59 3.87
CA PRO A 133 21.92 10.53 5.20
C PRO A 133 21.13 11.36 6.20
N GLY A 134 21.09 10.91 7.44
CA GLY A 134 20.58 11.70 8.56
C GLY A 134 21.36 13.02 8.68
N GLY A 135 20.67 14.07 9.09
CA GLY A 135 21.24 15.42 9.12
C GLY A 135 21.19 16.17 7.79
N THR A 136 20.74 15.52 6.69
CA THR A 136 20.57 16.20 5.40
C THR A 136 19.55 17.32 5.51
N ARG A 137 19.93 18.51 5.02
CA ARG A 137 19.07 19.69 4.95
C ARG A 137 18.78 20.05 3.51
N PHE A 138 17.56 20.42 3.22
CA PHE A 138 17.16 20.83 1.87
C PHE A 138 16.10 21.94 1.93
N ARG A 139 15.95 22.65 0.82
CA ARG A 139 14.87 23.61 0.59
C ARG A 139 14.00 23.11 -0.53
N TYR A 140 12.71 23.29 -0.37
CA TYR A 140 11.76 22.97 -1.43
C TYR A 140 11.76 24.08 -2.48
N THR A 141 11.73 23.70 -3.73
CA THR A 141 11.49 24.60 -4.86
C THR A 141 10.25 24.12 -5.61
N ALA A 142 9.23 24.95 -5.66
CA ALA A 142 8.00 24.59 -6.32
C ALA A 142 8.18 24.47 -7.83
N PRO A 143 7.65 23.40 -8.48
CA PRO A 143 7.54 23.35 -9.91
C PRO A 143 6.75 24.54 -10.46
N LYS A 144 7.17 25.07 -11.62
CA LYS A 144 6.58 26.28 -12.22
C LYS A 144 5.07 26.18 -12.53
N PHE A 145 4.54 24.97 -12.62
CA PHE A 145 3.12 24.75 -12.83
C PHE A 145 2.27 24.81 -11.56
N ILE A 146 2.89 24.82 -10.38
CA ILE A 146 2.19 25.00 -9.10
C ILE A 146 1.94 26.48 -8.90
N THR A 147 0.70 26.90 -9.10
CA THR A 147 0.25 28.26 -8.88
C THR A 147 -1.03 28.26 -8.06
N PHE A 148 -1.15 29.19 -7.12
CA PHE A 148 -2.35 29.35 -6.31
C PHE A 148 -2.97 30.72 -6.58
N GLN A 149 -4.30 30.82 -6.57
CA GLN A 149 -5.02 32.07 -6.77
C GLN A 149 -5.32 32.78 -5.44
N THR A 150 -5.44 32.02 -4.34
CA THR A 150 -5.72 32.55 -3.00
C THR A 150 -4.44 33.13 -2.38
N PRO A 151 -4.49 34.37 -1.85
CA PRO A 151 -3.32 35.02 -1.22
C PRO A 151 -2.72 34.18 -0.07
N GLU A 152 -3.56 33.50 0.70
CA GLU A 152 -3.16 32.66 1.83
C GLU A 152 -2.31 31.48 1.37
N LEU A 153 -2.69 30.82 0.27
CA LEU A 153 -1.93 29.69 -0.30
C LEU A 153 -0.64 30.17 -0.97
N GLN A 154 -0.66 31.36 -1.60
CA GLN A 154 0.55 31.97 -2.13
C GLN A 154 1.57 32.28 -1.01
N ALA A 155 1.11 32.85 0.10
CA ALA A 155 1.94 33.14 1.26
C ALA A 155 2.47 31.86 1.91
N LEU A 156 1.65 30.80 1.98
CA LEU A 156 2.07 29.51 2.49
C LEU A 156 3.15 28.89 1.60
N LEU A 157 2.97 28.88 0.28
CA LEU A 157 3.99 28.38 -0.66
C LEU A 157 5.31 29.15 -0.51
N ALA A 158 5.27 30.47 -0.47
CA ALA A 158 6.45 31.29 -0.27
C ALA A 158 7.15 31.00 1.08
N THR A 159 6.36 30.66 2.10
CA THR A 159 6.90 30.24 3.40
C THR A 159 7.61 28.89 3.28
N ILE A 160 6.98 27.90 2.62
CA ILE A 160 7.57 26.56 2.39
C ILE A 160 8.89 26.66 1.62
N GLU A 161 8.96 27.47 0.57
CA GLU A 161 10.17 27.64 -0.24
C GLU A 161 11.33 28.32 0.53
N ARG A 162 11.00 29.15 1.51
CA ARG A 162 12.00 29.83 2.36
C ARG A 162 12.54 28.93 3.47
N LEU A 163 11.74 27.96 3.93
CA LEU A 163 12.11 27.11 5.05
C LEU A 163 13.15 26.05 4.65
N GLU A 164 13.94 25.66 5.63
CA GLU A 164 14.88 24.55 5.53
C GLU A 164 14.30 23.33 6.24
N PHE A 165 14.30 22.22 5.53
CA PHE A 165 13.80 20.95 6.03
C PHE A 165 14.96 20.07 6.44
N LEU A 166 14.84 19.38 7.57
CA LEU A 166 15.81 18.44 8.09
C LEU A 166 15.31 17.01 7.93
N VAL A 167 16.18 16.14 7.43
CA VAL A 167 15.99 14.68 7.48
C VAL A 167 16.75 14.15 8.69
N PRO A 168 16.08 13.76 9.79
CA PRO A 168 16.76 13.20 10.96
C PRO A 168 17.23 11.76 10.70
N ASP A 169 18.03 11.23 11.61
CA ASP A 169 18.33 9.80 11.63
C ASP A 169 17.04 9.01 11.76
N GLY A 170 16.76 8.11 10.79
CA GLY A 170 15.49 7.37 10.71
C GLY A 170 14.57 7.75 9.55
N GLY A 171 14.92 8.76 8.75
CA GLY A 171 14.44 8.93 7.38
C GLY A 171 13.17 9.75 7.16
N ASN A 172 12.41 10.13 8.20
CA ASN A 172 11.23 10.99 8.02
C ASN A 172 11.62 12.48 8.13
N VAL A 173 11.17 13.28 7.17
CA VAL A 173 11.40 14.73 7.19
C VAL A 173 10.74 15.35 8.42
N GLN A 174 11.52 16.10 9.18
CA GLN A 174 10.99 16.86 10.31
C GLN A 174 10.24 18.10 9.80
N MET A 175 8.98 18.24 10.22
CA MET A 175 8.19 19.41 9.87
C MET A 175 8.71 20.64 10.62
N PRO A 176 9.03 21.77 9.93
CA PRO A 176 9.34 23.02 10.60
C PRO A 176 8.19 23.55 11.43
N THR A 177 8.49 24.11 12.60
CA THR A 177 7.48 24.59 13.57
C THR A 177 6.55 25.66 12.99
N GLU A 178 7.02 26.43 12.03
CA GLU A 178 6.24 27.45 11.32
C GLU A 178 5.09 26.81 10.50
N LEU A 179 5.34 25.61 9.96
CA LEU A 179 4.33 24.87 9.18
C LEU A 179 3.39 24.05 10.06
N GLU A 180 3.81 23.60 11.24
CA GLU A 180 2.95 22.89 12.19
C GLU A 180 1.72 23.70 12.57
N LYS A 181 1.87 25.03 12.69
CA LYS A 181 0.78 25.96 13.00
C LYS A 181 -0.14 26.21 11.81
N ALA A 182 0.36 26.07 10.59
CA ALA A 182 -0.36 26.28 9.35
C ALA A 182 -0.90 24.98 8.76
N ALA A 183 -0.68 23.83 9.40
CA ALA A 183 -1.06 22.52 8.91
C ALA A 183 -2.56 22.44 8.66
N ILE A 184 -2.93 22.19 7.42
CA ILE A 184 -4.33 21.97 7.01
C ILE A 184 -4.63 20.50 7.25
N ARG A 185 -5.63 20.21 8.07
CA ARG A 185 -6.12 18.85 8.31
C ARG A 185 -7.25 18.54 7.32
N VAL A 186 -7.05 17.57 6.46
CA VAL A 186 -8.06 17.07 5.53
C VAL A 186 -8.25 15.57 5.75
N GLY A 187 -9.48 15.15 6.04
CA GLY A 187 -9.82 13.75 6.18
C GLY A 187 -9.03 12.96 7.24
N GLY A 188 -8.60 13.61 8.33
CA GLY A 188 -7.87 12.98 9.43
C GLY A 188 -6.34 12.88 9.23
N GLY A 189 -5.82 13.28 8.07
CA GLY A 189 -4.40 13.43 7.81
C GLY A 189 -3.92 14.87 7.99
N VAL A 190 -2.62 15.05 8.22
CA VAL A 190 -1.92 16.35 8.13
C VAL A 190 -1.23 16.37 6.78
N TYR A 191 -1.57 17.31 5.93
CA TYR A 191 -0.98 17.51 4.61
C TYR A 191 -0.31 18.87 4.54
#